data_28f9c0099c2d405f6dada965c71c0e80
#
_entry.id   28f9c0099c2d405f6dada965c71c0e80
#
_cell.length_a   1.000
_cell.length_b   1.000
_cell.length_c   1.000
_cell.angle_alpha   90.00
_cell.angle_beta   90.00
_cell.angle_gamma   90.00
#
_symmetry.space_group_name_H-M   'P 1'
#
loop_
_entity.id
_entity.type
_entity.pdbx_description
1 polymer ?
#
loop_
_entity_poly.entity_id
_entity_poly.type
_entity_poly.pdbx_seq_one_letter_code
_entity_poly.pdbx_strand_id
1 'polypeptide(L)'
;MTGSAQQDQLRSALRYDSTVPRAMVHRAAIAEVFLTDSRRTEDQQDTYEVAAQLPRAHIMGENASTHDFLLLVEVLRQGGVFLAHAYEKVDLDESFIFRDLRIQMVDLAAVRTGSAPARAVVTFAVEPQRKRNGRVQAIDFTGSFTIEGKPVLRFSGGLAFFSRNVYKALRARRRDALAGVLGALPVHVAADPASVGRRNAYNVVITQPVVAATSTLSATVLSDTSHPHLFDHQLDHIPGNLLMEAARQLAAASVSSLHSISANGLQVTSLDARFQEFAELDLPAKAVARVEQFRLDASLGTLIVPVVVDIVQRDSVVASFRMEVAQ
;
A
#
# COMPACT_ATOMS: atom_id res chain seq x y z
N MET A 1 11.72 -25.71 -38.53
CA MET A 1 12.33 -25.38 -37.23
C MET A 1 11.83 -24.07 -36.61
N THR A 2 10.83 -23.40 -37.16
CA THR A 2 10.32 -22.09 -36.68
C THR A 2 9.19 -22.19 -35.66
N GLY A 3 8.55 -23.34 -35.49
CA GLY A 3 7.40 -23.50 -34.57
C GLY A 3 7.77 -23.69 -33.10
N SER A 4 8.92 -24.31 -32.79
CA SER A 4 9.30 -24.56 -31.38
C SER A 4 9.80 -23.30 -30.68
N ALA A 5 10.62 -22.50 -31.37
CA ALA A 5 11.13 -21.22 -30.80
C ALA A 5 10.00 -20.20 -30.56
N GLN A 6 8.99 -20.17 -31.42
CA GLN A 6 7.81 -19.31 -31.26
C GLN A 6 6.88 -19.82 -30.16
N GLN A 7 6.74 -21.13 -29.97
CA GLN A 7 6.04 -21.74 -28.84
C GLN A 7 6.78 -21.55 -27.51
N ASP A 8 8.12 -21.60 -27.51
CA ASP A 8 8.92 -21.34 -26.31
C ASP A 8 8.92 -19.85 -25.93
N GLN A 9 8.95 -18.93 -26.92
CA GLN A 9 8.74 -17.49 -26.68
C GLN A 9 7.34 -17.18 -26.12
N LEU A 10 6.30 -17.84 -26.61
CA LEU A 10 4.93 -17.69 -26.09
C LEU A 10 4.78 -18.30 -24.68
N ARG A 11 5.57 -19.31 -24.33
CA ARG A 11 5.62 -19.89 -22.97
C ARG A 11 6.43 -19.05 -21.99
N SER A 12 7.37 -18.24 -22.46
CA SER A 12 8.21 -17.36 -21.62
C SER A 12 7.61 -15.98 -21.38
N ALA A 13 6.61 -15.55 -22.17
CA ALA A 13 5.96 -14.26 -22.01
C ALA A 13 4.96 -14.27 -20.85
N LEU A 14 4.98 -13.22 -19.99
CA LEU A 14 3.97 -13.01 -18.95
C LEU A 14 2.58 -12.81 -19.58
N ARG A 15 1.55 -13.42 -18.97
CA ARG A 15 0.17 -13.41 -19.47
C ARG A 15 -0.70 -12.42 -18.70
N TYR A 16 -1.76 -11.91 -19.36
CA TYR A 16 -2.66 -10.89 -18.83
C TYR A 16 -4.15 -11.22 -19.07
N ASP A 17 -4.47 -12.46 -19.37
CA ASP A 17 -5.82 -12.92 -19.76
C ASP A 17 -6.65 -13.49 -18.59
N SER A 18 -6.01 -13.75 -17.45
CA SER A 18 -6.66 -14.21 -16.21
C SER A 18 -5.92 -13.71 -14.99
N THR A 19 -6.56 -13.72 -13.84
CA THR A 19 -5.91 -13.42 -12.57
C THR A 19 -5.31 -14.67 -11.93
N VAL A 20 -4.32 -14.48 -11.05
CA VAL A 20 -3.88 -15.52 -10.13
C VAL A 20 -5.02 -15.88 -9.15
N PRO A 21 -5.00 -17.09 -8.51
CA PRO A 21 -6.03 -17.44 -7.53
C PRO A 21 -6.09 -16.40 -6.38
N ARG A 22 -7.27 -15.89 -6.08
CA ARG A 22 -7.50 -14.85 -5.07
C ARG A 22 -6.97 -15.20 -3.67
N ALA A 23 -6.98 -16.49 -3.31
CA ALA A 23 -6.43 -16.96 -2.04
C ALA A 23 -4.92 -16.74 -1.92
N MET A 24 -4.18 -16.78 -3.04
CA MET A 24 -2.73 -16.56 -3.11
C MET A 24 -2.32 -15.10 -2.88
N VAL A 25 -3.28 -14.18 -2.89
CA VAL A 25 -3.07 -12.74 -2.67
C VAL A 25 -3.89 -12.19 -1.51
N HIS A 26 -4.52 -13.09 -0.74
CA HIS A 26 -5.39 -12.76 0.40
C HIS A 26 -6.46 -11.74 0.03
N ARG A 27 -7.25 -12.06 -1.01
CA ARG A 27 -8.43 -11.29 -1.41
C ARG A 27 -9.69 -12.14 -1.40
N ALA A 28 -10.81 -11.55 -1.02
CA ALA A 28 -12.12 -12.19 -1.08
C ALA A 28 -12.78 -11.99 -2.45
N ALA A 29 -12.67 -10.80 -3.02
CA ALA A 29 -13.22 -10.47 -4.33
C ALA A 29 -12.19 -10.73 -5.45
N ILE A 30 -12.61 -11.40 -6.55
CA ILE A 30 -11.77 -11.57 -7.74
C ILE A 30 -11.46 -10.21 -8.37
N ALA A 31 -12.40 -9.26 -8.32
CA ALA A 31 -12.23 -7.91 -8.85
C ALA A 31 -11.11 -7.11 -8.16
N GLU A 32 -10.70 -7.52 -6.97
CA GLU A 32 -9.61 -6.93 -6.20
C GLU A 32 -8.26 -7.65 -6.42
N VAL A 33 -8.20 -8.61 -7.34
CA VAL A 33 -6.97 -9.31 -7.71
C VAL A 33 -6.37 -8.67 -8.95
N PHE A 34 -5.22 -8.01 -8.80
CA PHE A 34 -4.54 -7.32 -9.91
C PHE A 34 -3.47 -8.18 -10.57
N LEU A 35 -2.93 -9.16 -9.86
CA LEU A 35 -1.90 -10.05 -10.41
C LEU A 35 -2.49 -11.02 -11.44
N THR A 36 -1.76 -11.20 -12.54
CA THR A 36 -2.19 -12.05 -13.66
C THR A 36 -1.28 -13.24 -13.90
N ASP A 37 0.03 -13.10 -13.68
CA ASP A 37 1.02 -14.14 -13.90
C ASP A 37 2.29 -13.88 -13.09
N SER A 38 3.20 -14.85 -13.06
CA SER A 38 4.54 -14.68 -12.49
C SER A 38 5.53 -15.66 -13.11
N ARG A 39 6.81 -15.30 -13.05
CA ARG A 39 7.89 -16.21 -13.40
C ARG A 39 9.14 -15.92 -12.57
N ARG A 40 10.00 -16.91 -12.41
CA ARG A 40 11.36 -16.74 -11.91
C ARG A 40 12.21 -16.21 -13.06
N THR A 41 13.10 -15.25 -12.81
CA THR A 41 14.09 -14.81 -13.81
C THR A 41 15.20 -15.86 -13.94
N GLU A 42 15.71 -16.03 -15.16
CA GLU A 42 16.77 -17.03 -15.44
C GLU A 42 18.14 -16.54 -14.95
N ASP A 43 18.35 -15.21 -14.98
CA ASP A 43 19.67 -14.60 -14.79
C ASP A 43 20.03 -14.34 -13.32
N GLN A 44 19.06 -14.34 -12.40
CA GLN A 44 19.28 -13.98 -11.00
C GLN A 44 18.53 -14.92 -10.06
N GLN A 45 19.27 -15.49 -9.11
CA GLN A 45 18.68 -16.30 -8.06
C GLN A 45 17.72 -15.47 -7.21
N ASP A 46 16.60 -16.09 -6.80
CA ASP A 46 15.56 -15.50 -5.94
C ASP A 46 14.99 -14.15 -6.46
N THR A 47 15.02 -13.99 -7.79
CA THR A 47 14.42 -12.86 -8.49
C THR A 47 13.24 -13.34 -9.33
N TYR A 48 12.14 -12.57 -9.24
CA TYR A 48 10.86 -12.93 -9.83
C TYR A 48 10.26 -11.73 -10.55
N GLU A 49 9.60 -11.98 -11.67
CA GLU A 49 8.73 -11.03 -12.32
C GLU A 49 7.27 -11.41 -12.07
N VAL A 50 6.48 -10.44 -11.66
CA VAL A 50 5.05 -10.57 -11.41
C VAL A 50 4.32 -9.62 -12.35
N ALA A 51 3.41 -10.16 -13.16
CA ALA A 51 2.55 -9.39 -14.03
C ALA A 51 1.30 -8.94 -13.29
N ALA A 52 0.86 -7.72 -13.55
CA ALA A 52 -0.40 -7.19 -13.04
C ALA A 52 -1.12 -6.37 -14.09
N GLN A 53 -2.44 -6.31 -14.01
CA GLN A 53 -3.24 -5.40 -14.81
C GLN A 53 -3.83 -4.31 -13.92
N LEU A 54 -3.58 -3.05 -14.26
CA LEU A 54 -4.17 -1.90 -13.59
C LEU A 54 -5.48 -1.52 -14.30
N PRO A 55 -6.63 -1.61 -13.61
CA PRO A 55 -7.93 -1.29 -14.21
C PRO A 55 -8.06 0.22 -14.44
N ARG A 56 -8.85 0.60 -15.45
CA ARG A 56 -9.25 2.00 -15.67
C ARG A 56 -10.38 2.42 -14.73
N ALA A 57 -11.29 1.50 -14.45
CA ALA A 57 -12.43 1.72 -13.55
C ALA A 57 -12.18 0.95 -12.26
N HIS A 58 -11.86 1.68 -11.21
CA HIS A 58 -11.71 1.15 -9.86
C HIS A 58 -12.11 2.24 -8.86
N ILE A 59 -12.66 1.83 -7.71
CA ILE A 59 -13.16 2.78 -6.72
C ILE A 59 -12.08 3.76 -6.26
N MET A 60 -10.85 3.27 -6.04
CA MET A 60 -9.71 4.12 -5.63
C MET A 60 -9.18 4.99 -6.77
N GLY A 61 -9.33 4.55 -8.01
CA GLY A 61 -8.84 5.31 -9.19
C GLY A 61 -9.68 6.54 -9.51
N GLU A 62 -10.95 6.58 -9.11
CA GLU A 62 -11.86 7.74 -9.21
C GLU A 62 -11.92 8.38 -10.61
N ASN A 63 -11.66 7.61 -11.66
CA ASN A 63 -11.52 8.10 -13.05
C ASN A 63 -10.49 9.25 -13.19
N ALA A 64 -9.44 9.24 -12.36
CA ALA A 64 -8.36 10.22 -12.43
C ALA A 64 -7.48 10.02 -13.67
N SER A 65 -6.70 11.05 -14.01
CA SER A 65 -5.74 11.01 -15.11
C SER A 65 -4.48 10.19 -14.80
N THR A 66 -4.33 9.72 -13.58
CA THR A 66 -3.22 8.90 -13.10
C THR A 66 -3.73 7.69 -12.37
N HIS A 67 -2.98 6.58 -12.42
CA HIS A 67 -3.23 5.44 -11.55
C HIS A 67 -3.04 5.88 -10.09
N ASP A 68 -3.97 5.48 -9.24
CA ASP A 68 -3.92 5.82 -7.81
C ASP A 68 -2.72 5.17 -7.13
N PHE A 69 -2.04 5.93 -6.27
CA PHE A 69 -0.86 5.46 -5.55
C PHE A 69 -1.15 4.21 -4.71
N LEU A 70 -2.33 4.14 -4.08
CA LEU A 70 -2.70 2.99 -3.27
C LEU A 70 -2.93 1.72 -4.10
N LEU A 71 -3.33 1.83 -5.38
CA LEU A 71 -3.39 0.67 -6.28
C LEU A 71 -2.00 0.13 -6.61
N LEU A 72 -0.99 1.01 -6.78
CA LEU A 72 0.39 0.57 -6.96
C LEU A 72 0.90 -0.15 -5.70
N VAL A 73 0.63 0.40 -4.52
CA VAL A 73 0.93 -0.24 -3.23
C VAL A 73 0.26 -1.61 -3.11
N GLU A 74 -1.00 -1.71 -3.51
CA GLU A 74 -1.74 -2.97 -3.46
C GLU A 74 -1.14 -4.04 -4.39
N VAL A 75 -0.69 -3.67 -5.59
CA VAL A 75 0.03 -4.60 -6.48
C VAL A 75 1.31 -5.10 -5.82
N LEU A 76 2.08 -4.22 -5.15
CA LEU A 76 3.28 -4.62 -4.39
C LEU A 76 2.93 -5.57 -3.24
N ARG A 77 1.87 -5.27 -2.49
CA ARG A 77 1.39 -6.14 -1.40
C ARG A 77 1.00 -7.52 -1.94
N GLN A 78 0.18 -7.56 -2.99
CA GLN A 78 -0.22 -8.82 -3.61
C GLN A 78 0.98 -9.61 -4.13
N GLY A 79 1.96 -8.93 -4.75
CA GLY A 79 3.19 -9.53 -5.24
C GLY A 79 3.98 -10.22 -4.13
N GLY A 80 4.24 -9.53 -3.03
CA GLY A 80 4.95 -10.09 -1.87
C GLY A 80 4.23 -11.29 -1.25
N VAL A 81 2.90 -11.19 -1.07
CA VAL A 81 2.05 -12.29 -0.55
C VAL A 81 2.06 -13.49 -1.51
N PHE A 82 1.88 -13.24 -2.80
CA PHE A 82 1.90 -14.29 -3.83
C PHE A 82 3.22 -15.04 -3.88
N LEU A 83 4.35 -14.32 -3.90
CA LEU A 83 5.68 -14.91 -3.96
C LEU A 83 5.97 -15.77 -2.72
N ALA A 84 5.55 -15.32 -1.54
CA ALA A 84 5.68 -16.09 -0.31
C ALA A 84 4.95 -17.45 -0.42
N HIS A 85 3.73 -17.49 -0.96
CA HIS A 85 2.98 -18.74 -1.13
C HIS A 85 3.52 -19.57 -2.30
N ALA A 86 3.68 -18.96 -3.47
CA ALA A 86 3.97 -19.68 -4.71
C ALA A 86 5.40 -20.26 -4.72
N TYR A 87 6.38 -19.47 -4.27
CA TYR A 87 7.80 -19.81 -4.40
C TYR A 87 8.45 -20.17 -3.07
N GLU A 88 8.14 -19.45 -1.99
CA GLU A 88 8.73 -19.72 -0.67
C GLU A 88 7.95 -20.73 0.17
N LYS A 89 6.82 -21.25 -0.37
CA LYS A 89 6.02 -22.33 0.24
C LYS A 89 5.48 -21.98 1.63
N VAL A 90 5.20 -20.71 1.88
CA VAL A 90 4.47 -20.28 3.07
C VAL A 90 3.03 -20.77 2.97
N ASP A 91 2.51 -21.40 4.03
CA ASP A 91 1.17 -22.00 4.02
C ASP A 91 0.06 -20.94 3.91
N LEU A 92 -1.04 -21.26 3.20
CA LEU A 92 -2.17 -20.32 2.98
C LEU A 92 -2.92 -19.92 4.26
N ASP A 93 -2.76 -20.66 5.34
CA ASP A 93 -3.38 -20.39 6.64
C ASP A 93 -2.49 -19.56 7.58
N GLU A 94 -1.28 -19.17 7.14
CA GLU A 94 -0.44 -18.23 7.88
C GLU A 94 -0.98 -16.81 7.81
N SER A 95 -0.81 -16.09 8.92
CA SER A 95 -1.11 -14.65 8.99
C SER A 95 0.11 -13.85 8.56
N PHE A 96 -0.11 -12.88 7.70
CA PHE A 96 0.93 -12.02 7.13
C PHE A 96 0.89 -10.65 7.80
N ILE A 97 2.05 -10.17 8.21
CA ILE A 97 2.22 -8.84 8.80
C ILE A 97 3.24 -8.07 7.96
N PHE A 98 2.82 -6.95 7.39
CA PHE A 98 3.74 -5.96 6.83
C PHE A 98 4.55 -5.33 7.97
N ARG A 99 5.88 -5.32 7.85
CA ARG A 99 6.78 -4.66 8.79
C ARG A 99 7.06 -3.24 8.34
N ASP A 100 7.44 -3.10 7.09
CA ASP A 100 7.79 -1.83 6.48
C ASP A 100 7.60 -1.88 4.95
N LEU A 101 7.46 -0.70 4.35
CA LEU A 101 7.44 -0.52 2.90
C LEU A 101 8.05 0.83 2.56
N ARG A 102 9.04 0.82 1.67
CA ARG A 102 9.63 2.04 1.09
C ARG A 102 9.35 2.07 -0.39
N ILE A 103 8.98 3.24 -0.86
CA ILE A 103 8.70 3.51 -2.28
C ILE A 103 9.42 4.81 -2.66
N GLN A 104 10.04 4.80 -3.84
CA GLN A 104 10.60 5.98 -4.48
C GLN A 104 10.11 6.03 -5.92
N MET A 105 9.35 7.06 -6.27
CA MET A 105 8.95 7.29 -7.67
C MET A 105 10.17 7.65 -8.51
N VAL A 106 10.19 7.15 -9.74
CA VAL A 106 11.25 7.39 -10.73
C VAL A 106 10.74 8.28 -11.84
N ASP A 107 9.49 8.08 -12.27
CA ASP A 107 8.85 8.87 -13.32
C ASP A 107 7.35 9.07 -12.97
N LEU A 108 6.99 10.31 -12.67
CA LEU A 108 5.60 10.69 -12.38
C LEU A 108 4.71 10.71 -13.64
N ALA A 109 5.29 10.86 -14.82
CA ALA A 109 4.51 10.82 -16.05
C ALA A 109 4.12 9.38 -16.45
N ALA A 110 4.87 8.39 -16.00
CA ALA A 110 4.61 6.98 -16.32
C ALA A 110 3.37 6.41 -15.60
N VAL A 111 2.84 7.10 -14.57
CA VAL A 111 1.59 6.69 -13.89
C VAL A 111 0.32 7.20 -14.56
N ARG A 112 0.41 7.91 -15.70
CA ARG A 112 -0.78 8.41 -16.41
C ARG A 112 -1.63 7.26 -16.93
N THR A 113 -2.96 7.37 -16.72
CA THR A 113 -3.93 6.41 -17.26
C THR A 113 -4.06 6.56 -18.77
N GLY A 114 -4.02 5.43 -19.47
CA GLY A 114 -4.25 5.37 -20.92
C GLY A 114 -5.71 5.12 -21.27
N SER A 115 -5.95 4.82 -22.57
CA SER A 115 -7.26 4.46 -23.11
C SER A 115 -7.67 3.00 -22.85
N ALA A 116 -6.74 2.15 -22.39
CA ALA A 116 -6.94 0.74 -22.05
C ALA A 116 -6.46 0.45 -20.63
N PRO A 117 -6.84 -0.70 -20.02
CA PRO A 117 -6.20 -1.19 -18.80
C PRO A 117 -4.71 -1.34 -19.02
N ALA A 118 -3.90 -0.90 -18.05
CA ALA A 118 -2.45 -0.89 -18.21
C ALA A 118 -1.81 -2.21 -17.74
N ARG A 119 -0.78 -2.65 -18.46
CA ARG A 119 0.04 -3.79 -18.08
C ARG A 119 1.18 -3.32 -17.19
N ALA A 120 1.29 -3.91 -16.03
CA ALA A 120 2.39 -3.67 -15.12
C ALA A 120 3.26 -4.91 -14.99
N VAL A 121 4.55 -4.71 -14.81
CA VAL A 121 5.50 -5.75 -14.41
C VAL A 121 6.24 -5.26 -13.19
N VAL A 122 6.27 -6.10 -12.17
CA VAL A 122 6.99 -5.86 -10.92
C VAL A 122 8.10 -6.88 -10.81
N THR A 123 9.33 -6.43 -10.74
CA THR A 123 10.49 -7.28 -10.47
C THR A 123 10.77 -7.26 -8.99
N PHE A 124 10.82 -8.44 -8.36
CA PHE A 124 11.16 -8.63 -6.95
C PHE A 124 12.45 -9.43 -6.85
N ALA A 125 13.41 -8.92 -6.11
CA ALA A 125 14.48 -9.71 -5.51
C ALA A 125 14.07 -10.04 -4.08
N VAL A 126 13.94 -11.31 -3.75
CA VAL A 126 13.40 -11.80 -2.47
C VAL A 126 14.51 -12.42 -1.65
N GLU A 127 14.61 -12.04 -0.38
CA GLU A 127 15.54 -12.60 0.60
C GLU A 127 14.74 -13.28 1.73
N PRO A 128 14.60 -14.63 1.67
CA PRO A 128 13.83 -15.36 2.67
C PRO A 128 14.62 -15.55 3.97
N GLN A 129 14.01 -15.20 5.09
CA GLN A 129 14.54 -15.47 6.43
C GLN A 129 14.00 -16.79 6.94
N ARG A 130 14.89 -17.79 7.14
CA ARG A 130 14.52 -19.16 7.50
C ARG A 130 14.85 -19.48 8.96
N LYS A 131 13.96 -20.21 9.63
CA LYS A 131 14.23 -20.86 10.92
C LYS A 131 15.19 -22.05 10.73
N ARG A 132 15.74 -22.56 11.86
CA ARG A 132 16.60 -23.76 11.85
C ARG A 132 15.97 -24.99 11.19
N ASN A 133 14.64 -25.11 11.21
CA ASN A 133 13.92 -26.22 10.55
C ASN A 133 13.67 -25.97 9.04
N GLY A 134 14.26 -24.92 8.45
CA GLY A 134 14.10 -24.57 7.03
C GLY A 134 12.83 -23.76 6.70
N ARG A 135 11.87 -23.63 7.62
CA ARG A 135 10.63 -22.89 7.39
C ARG A 135 10.90 -21.40 7.25
N VAL A 136 10.32 -20.75 6.25
CA VAL A 136 10.38 -19.30 6.08
C VAL A 136 9.51 -18.62 7.15
N GLN A 137 10.06 -17.63 7.84
CA GLN A 137 9.37 -16.86 8.88
C GLN A 137 9.16 -15.40 8.48
N ALA A 138 9.93 -14.93 7.52
CA ALA A 138 9.84 -13.59 6.96
C ALA A 138 10.50 -13.57 5.59
N ILE A 139 10.16 -12.58 4.78
CA ILE A 139 10.89 -12.20 3.58
C ILE A 139 11.20 -10.71 3.63
N ASP A 140 12.39 -10.35 3.21
CA ASP A 140 12.72 -9.01 2.76
C ASP A 140 12.70 -9.01 1.23
N PHE A 141 12.32 -7.90 0.65
CA PHE A 141 12.29 -7.76 -0.79
C PHE A 141 12.69 -6.35 -1.24
N THR A 142 13.29 -6.28 -2.40
CA THR A 142 13.57 -5.06 -3.14
C THR A 142 13.10 -5.22 -4.57
N GLY A 143 12.87 -4.12 -5.28
CA GLY A 143 12.47 -4.27 -6.67
C GLY A 143 12.14 -2.99 -7.41
N SER A 144 11.60 -3.18 -8.60
CA SER A 144 11.15 -2.12 -9.49
C SER A 144 9.78 -2.43 -10.07
N PHE A 145 9.05 -1.39 -10.40
CA PHE A 145 7.72 -1.43 -10.96
C PHE A 145 7.71 -0.69 -12.29
N THR A 146 7.21 -1.33 -13.34
CA THR A 146 7.05 -0.73 -14.67
C THR A 146 5.57 -0.74 -15.08
N ILE A 147 5.13 0.27 -15.82
CA ILE A 147 3.82 0.32 -16.49
C ILE A 147 4.07 0.50 -17.98
N GLU A 148 3.51 -0.38 -18.82
CA GLU A 148 3.73 -0.38 -20.27
C GLU A 148 5.22 -0.30 -20.64
N GLY A 149 6.07 -1.03 -19.88
CA GLY A 149 7.51 -1.06 -20.04
C GLY A 149 8.28 0.17 -19.57
N LYS A 150 7.59 1.20 -19.06
CA LYS A 150 8.23 2.41 -18.52
C LYS A 150 8.49 2.26 -17.02
N PRO A 151 9.67 2.59 -16.49
CA PRO A 151 9.95 2.56 -15.06
C PRO A 151 9.08 3.58 -14.33
N VAL A 152 8.45 3.17 -13.25
CA VAL A 152 7.54 3.99 -12.43
C VAL A 152 8.13 4.26 -11.07
N LEU A 153 8.51 3.20 -10.35
CA LEU A 153 9.04 3.31 -9.00
C LEU A 153 10.02 2.18 -8.66
N ARG A 154 10.79 2.40 -7.62
CA ARG A 154 11.57 1.40 -6.90
C ARG A 154 10.98 1.22 -5.52
N PHE A 155 11.12 0.03 -4.95
CA PHE A 155 10.59 -0.28 -3.63
C PHE A 155 11.48 -1.24 -2.86
N SER A 156 11.30 -1.26 -1.54
CA SER A 156 11.78 -2.28 -0.63
C SER A 156 10.81 -2.45 0.52
N GLY A 157 10.82 -3.60 1.16
CA GLY A 157 9.96 -3.85 2.31
C GLY A 157 10.14 -5.24 2.88
N GLY A 158 9.32 -5.57 3.86
CA GLY A 158 9.38 -6.85 4.53
C GLY A 158 8.03 -7.35 5.02
N LEU A 159 7.84 -8.66 4.91
CA LEU A 159 6.70 -9.43 5.43
C LEU A 159 7.17 -10.42 6.47
N ALA A 160 6.40 -10.56 7.55
CA ALA A 160 6.58 -11.62 8.53
C ALA A 160 5.37 -12.55 8.54
N PHE A 161 5.61 -13.84 8.79
CA PHE A 161 4.61 -14.91 8.73
C PHE A 161 4.44 -15.54 10.11
N PHE A 162 3.20 -15.69 10.53
CA PHE A 162 2.85 -16.25 11.81
C PHE A 162 1.80 -17.34 11.65
N SER A 163 2.01 -18.47 12.31
CA SER A 163 0.93 -19.46 12.40
C SER A 163 -0.30 -18.84 13.07
N ARG A 164 -1.48 -19.33 12.70
CA ARG A 164 -2.75 -18.86 13.24
C ARG A 164 -2.77 -18.77 14.77
N ASN A 165 -2.15 -19.73 15.47
CA ASN A 165 -2.10 -19.76 16.93
C ASN A 165 -1.21 -18.62 17.49
N VAL A 166 -0.04 -18.39 16.88
CA VAL A 166 0.86 -17.31 17.28
C VAL A 166 0.20 -15.96 17.02
N TYR A 167 -0.42 -15.78 15.85
CA TYR A 167 -1.16 -14.56 15.53
C TYR A 167 -2.27 -14.30 16.55
N LYS A 168 -3.11 -15.30 16.86
CA LYS A 168 -4.17 -15.17 17.85
C LYS A 168 -3.62 -14.79 19.25
N ALA A 169 -2.51 -15.37 19.66
CA ALA A 169 -1.87 -15.03 20.94
C ALA A 169 -1.33 -13.59 20.95
N LEU A 170 -0.72 -13.12 19.84
CA LEU A 170 -0.29 -11.72 19.71
C LEU A 170 -1.48 -10.76 19.80
N ARG A 171 -2.58 -11.07 19.10
CA ARG A 171 -3.80 -10.25 19.13
C ARG A 171 -4.43 -10.23 20.52
N ALA A 172 -4.57 -11.39 21.16
CA ALA A 172 -5.13 -11.49 22.52
C ALA A 172 -4.31 -10.64 23.51
N ARG A 173 -2.98 -10.79 23.52
CA ARG A 173 -2.10 -10.00 24.39
C ARG A 173 -2.27 -8.49 24.18
N ARG A 174 -2.39 -8.03 22.92
CA ARG A 174 -2.62 -6.62 22.60
C ARG A 174 -3.97 -6.15 23.14
N ARG A 175 -5.04 -6.90 22.87
CA ARG A 175 -6.40 -6.55 23.33
C ARG A 175 -6.54 -6.58 24.84
N ASP A 176 -5.90 -7.54 25.52
CA ASP A 176 -5.88 -7.60 26.99
C ASP A 176 -5.23 -6.35 27.59
N ALA A 177 -4.13 -5.86 27.00
CA ALA A 177 -3.47 -4.62 27.42
C ALA A 177 -4.35 -3.37 27.21
N LEU A 178 -5.38 -3.45 26.37
CA LEU A 178 -6.33 -2.38 26.06
C LEU A 178 -7.70 -2.60 26.74
N ALA A 179 -7.87 -3.67 27.52
CA ALA A 179 -9.12 -3.96 28.21
C ALA A 179 -9.57 -2.76 29.06
N GLY A 180 -10.85 -2.43 28.99
CA GLY A 180 -11.44 -1.28 29.69
C GLY A 180 -11.35 0.07 28.97
N VAL A 181 -10.68 0.13 27.77
CA VAL A 181 -10.66 1.34 26.94
C VAL A 181 -11.20 1.12 25.52
N LEU A 182 -11.42 -0.15 25.16
CA LEU A 182 -12.09 -0.50 23.90
C LEU A 182 -13.59 -0.20 24.01
N GLY A 183 -14.19 0.29 22.93
CA GLY A 183 -15.62 0.60 22.95
C GLY A 183 -16.12 1.11 21.59
N ALA A 184 -17.41 1.45 21.57
CA ALA A 184 -18.02 2.04 20.38
C ALA A 184 -17.41 3.41 20.10
N LEU A 185 -17.00 3.61 18.84
CA LEU A 185 -16.47 4.87 18.38
C LEU A 185 -17.59 5.88 18.14
N PRO A 186 -17.35 7.19 18.41
CA PRO A 186 -18.27 8.22 18.00
C PRO A 186 -18.37 8.28 16.46
N VAL A 187 -19.55 8.62 15.97
CA VAL A 187 -19.75 8.86 14.55
C VAL A 187 -19.09 10.19 14.19
N HIS A 188 -18.21 10.17 13.23
CA HIS A 188 -17.53 11.35 12.72
C HIS A 188 -17.95 11.63 11.27
N VAL A 189 -17.89 12.92 10.89
CA VAL A 189 -18.12 13.36 9.52
C VAL A 189 -16.78 13.33 8.77
N ALA A 190 -16.78 12.74 7.58
CA ALA A 190 -15.62 12.72 6.69
C ALA A 190 -15.29 14.15 6.21
N ALA A 191 -14.02 14.39 5.89
CA ALA A 191 -13.59 15.63 5.27
C ALA A 191 -14.24 15.83 3.88
N ASP A 192 -14.22 17.08 3.40
CA ASP A 192 -14.50 17.35 2.00
C ASP A 192 -13.47 16.63 1.13
N PRO A 193 -13.90 15.78 0.16
CA PRO A 193 -12.98 15.03 -0.69
C PRO A 193 -11.91 15.89 -1.35
N ALA A 194 -12.27 17.05 -1.87
CA ALA A 194 -11.32 17.95 -2.54
C ALA A 194 -10.23 18.47 -1.60
N SER A 195 -10.53 18.63 -0.31
CA SER A 195 -9.57 19.10 0.69
C SER A 195 -8.50 18.05 1.06
N VAL A 196 -8.73 16.78 0.75
CA VAL A 196 -7.85 15.65 1.07
C VAL A 196 -7.30 14.92 -0.17
N GLY A 197 -7.47 15.54 -1.35
CA GLY A 197 -6.98 14.97 -2.61
C GLY A 197 -7.77 13.74 -3.06
N ARG A 198 -9.09 13.75 -2.82
CA ARG A 198 -10.06 12.75 -3.32
C ARG A 198 -11.18 13.45 -4.09
N ARG A 199 -11.87 12.69 -4.95
CA ARG A 199 -13.05 13.14 -5.70
C ARG A 199 -14.30 12.43 -5.20
N ASN A 200 -14.15 11.19 -4.74
CA ASN A 200 -15.24 10.37 -4.22
C ASN A 200 -15.24 10.40 -2.69
N ALA A 201 -16.31 10.87 -2.08
CA ALA A 201 -16.48 10.92 -0.64
C ALA A 201 -16.32 9.54 0.04
N TYR A 202 -16.65 8.47 -0.68
CA TYR A 202 -16.51 7.11 -0.18
C TYR A 202 -15.05 6.70 0.09
N ASN A 203 -14.09 7.31 -0.61
CA ASN A 203 -12.66 7.07 -0.40
C ASN A 203 -12.04 7.98 0.68
N VAL A 204 -12.82 8.85 1.32
CA VAL A 204 -12.30 9.74 2.37
C VAL A 204 -12.25 8.97 3.69
N VAL A 205 -11.05 8.83 4.24
CA VAL A 205 -10.79 8.02 5.45
C VAL A 205 -10.29 8.86 6.64
N ILE A 206 -10.45 10.19 6.58
CA ILE A 206 -10.15 11.08 7.70
C ILE A 206 -11.25 12.15 7.88
N THR A 207 -11.36 12.66 9.09
CA THR A 207 -12.17 13.87 9.35
C THR A 207 -11.49 15.11 8.79
N GLN A 208 -12.21 16.25 8.74
CA GLN A 208 -11.62 17.54 8.37
C GLN A 208 -10.38 17.80 9.22
N PRO A 209 -9.20 18.03 8.59
CA PRO A 209 -7.98 18.30 9.32
C PRO A 209 -8.07 19.60 10.12
N VAL A 210 -7.50 19.59 11.31
CA VAL A 210 -7.42 20.77 12.18
C VAL A 210 -5.97 21.11 12.48
N VAL A 211 -5.67 22.41 12.54
CA VAL A 211 -4.34 22.90 12.91
C VAL A 211 -4.11 22.60 14.39
N ALA A 212 -3.10 21.83 14.70
CA ALA A 212 -2.71 21.49 16.07
C ALA A 212 -1.55 22.37 16.59
N ALA A 213 -0.64 22.77 15.68
CA ALA A 213 0.45 23.71 15.93
C ALA A 213 0.98 24.26 14.60
N THR A 214 1.97 25.15 14.62
CA THR A 214 2.65 25.61 13.41
C THR A 214 3.18 24.40 12.61
N SER A 215 2.81 24.31 11.32
CA SER A 215 3.17 23.20 10.41
C SER A 215 2.70 21.80 10.87
N THR A 216 1.74 21.75 11.81
CA THR A 216 1.21 20.49 12.32
C THR A 216 -0.31 20.47 12.20
N LEU A 217 -0.83 19.50 11.45
CA LEU A 217 -2.26 19.25 11.33
C LEU A 217 -2.59 17.87 11.89
N SER A 218 -3.83 17.67 12.31
CA SER A 218 -4.31 16.39 12.77
C SER A 218 -5.74 16.11 12.33
N ALA A 219 -6.07 14.84 12.17
CA ALA A 219 -7.42 14.37 11.84
C ALA A 219 -7.71 13.04 12.54
N THR A 220 -8.97 12.70 12.73
CA THR A 220 -9.37 11.36 13.17
C THR A 220 -9.41 10.44 11.95
N VAL A 221 -8.89 9.22 12.09
CA VAL A 221 -8.97 8.17 11.06
C VAL A 221 -10.37 7.54 11.11
N LEU A 222 -10.99 7.39 9.96
CA LEU A 222 -12.30 6.78 9.77
C LEU A 222 -12.14 5.36 9.21
N SER A 223 -12.70 4.37 9.91
CA SER A 223 -12.58 2.96 9.54
C SER A 223 -13.96 2.42 9.13
N ASP A 224 -14.41 2.77 7.93
CA ASP A 224 -15.64 2.19 7.36
C ASP A 224 -15.35 0.77 6.88
N THR A 225 -15.80 -0.22 7.66
CA THR A 225 -15.60 -1.64 7.36
C THR A 225 -16.42 -2.13 6.16
N SER A 226 -17.30 -1.31 5.58
CA SER A 226 -18.04 -1.60 4.35
C SER A 226 -17.28 -1.23 3.07
N HIS A 227 -16.13 -0.55 3.18
CA HIS A 227 -15.36 -0.12 2.02
C HIS A 227 -14.78 -1.31 1.24
N PRO A 228 -15.17 -1.52 -0.05
CA PRO A 228 -14.91 -2.77 -0.77
C PRO A 228 -13.43 -3.06 -1.07
N HIS A 229 -12.59 -2.03 -1.13
CA HIS A 229 -11.15 -2.19 -1.37
C HIS A 229 -10.34 -2.25 -0.07
N LEU A 230 -10.61 -1.35 0.88
CA LEU A 230 -9.86 -1.25 2.12
C LEU A 230 -10.21 -2.37 3.11
N PHE A 231 -11.46 -2.84 3.05
CA PHE A 231 -11.99 -3.98 3.81
C PHE A 231 -12.61 -5.03 2.88
N ASP A 232 -11.85 -5.47 1.88
CA ASP A 232 -12.28 -6.52 0.94
C ASP A 232 -12.79 -7.81 1.65
N HIS A 233 -12.33 -8.04 2.86
CA HIS A 233 -12.80 -9.10 3.75
C HIS A 233 -12.78 -8.61 5.21
N GLN A 234 -13.44 -9.36 6.09
CA GLN A 234 -13.49 -9.03 7.51
C GLN A 234 -12.08 -9.09 8.13
N LEU A 235 -11.69 -8.00 8.78
CA LEU A 235 -10.43 -7.86 9.51
C LEU A 235 -10.71 -7.56 10.99
N ASP A 236 -9.78 -7.92 11.85
CA ASP A 236 -9.84 -7.72 13.29
C ASP A 236 -9.06 -6.46 13.76
N HIS A 237 -8.54 -5.68 12.81
CA HIS A 237 -7.79 -4.44 13.02
C HIS A 237 -7.92 -3.53 11.81
N ILE A 238 -7.52 -2.27 11.94
CA ILE A 238 -7.46 -1.32 10.82
C ILE A 238 -6.34 -1.74 9.88
N PRO A 239 -6.64 -2.01 8.59
CA PRO A 239 -5.63 -2.47 7.64
C PRO A 239 -4.57 -1.41 7.34
N GLY A 240 -3.34 -1.86 7.07
CA GLY A 240 -2.22 -0.98 6.73
C GLY A 240 -2.49 -0.07 5.52
N ASN A 241 -3.23 -0.56 4.51
CA ASN A 241 -3.63 0.25 3.36
C ASN A 241 -4.53 1.44 3.76
N LEU A 242 -5.44 1.26 4.72
CA LEU A 242 -6.26 2.37 5.24
C LEU A 242 -5.40 3.37 6.00
N LEU A 243 -4.45 2.90 6.82
CA LEU A 243 -3.53 3.79 7.55
C LEU A 243 -2.63 4.59 6.59
N MET A 244 -2.13 3.96 5.51
CA MET A 244 -1.37 4.65 4.45
C MET A 244 -2.23 5.69 3.73
N GLU A 245 -3.49 5.35 3.43
CA GLU A 245 -4.42 6.29 2.80
C GLU A 245 -4.74 7.47 3.72
N ALA A 246 -4.98 7.22 5.00
CA ALA A 246 -5.20 8.29 5.99
C ALA A 246 -3.98 9.23 6.07
N ALA A 247 -2.77 8.66 6.07
CA ALA A 247 -1.53 9.42 6.05
C ALA A 247 -1.39 10.25 4.76
N ARG A 248 -1.68 9.67 3.58
CA ARG A 248 -1.65 10.36 2.29
C ARG A 248 -2.64 11.53 2.25
N GLN A 249 -3.88 11.30 2.69
CA GLN A 249 -4.91 12.33 2.72
C GLN A 249 -4.53 13.48 3.65
N LEU A 250 -4.03 13.17 4.85
CA LEU A 250 -3.61 14.20 5.79
C LEU A 250 -2.36 14.94 5.29
N ALA A 251 -1.41 14.26 4.65
CA ALA A 251 -0.25 14.91 4.04
C ALA A 251 -0.67 15.89 2.93
N ALA A 252 -1.54 15.43 2.01
CA ALA A 252 -2.05 16.29 0.94
C ALA A 252 -2.81 17.52 1.48
N ALA A 253 -3.69 17.31 2.46
CA ALA A 253 -4.42 18.40 3.09
C ALA A 253 -3.50 19.40 3.82
N SER A 254 -2.47 18.89 4.49
CA SER A 254 -1.52 19.73 5.22
C SER A 254 -0.69 20.59 4.29
N VAL A 255 -0.16 20.02 3.21
CA VAL A 255 0.60 20.77 2.19
C VAL A 255 -0.30 21.76 1.47
N SER A 256 -1.52 21.35 1.11
CA SER A 256 -2.53 22.22 0.51
C SER A 256 -2.82 23.45 1.38
N SER A 257 -3.08 23.22 2.67
CA SER A 257 -3.41 24.28 3.63
C SER A 257 -2.25 25.26 3.85
N LEU A 258 -1.02 24.76 3.98
CA LEU A 258 0.15 25.60 4.29
C LEU A 258 0.69 26.36 3.08
N HIS A 259 0.53 25.82 1.88
CA HIS A 259 1.09 26.41 0.66
C HIS A 259 0.03 26.97 -0.31
N SER A 260 -1.26 26.93 0.07
CA SER A 260 -2.38 27.42 -0.75
C SER A 260 -2.43 26.79 -2.16
N ILE A 261 -2.15 25.49 -2.26
CA ILE A 261 -2.21 24.71 -3.50
C ILE A 261 -3.30 23.65 -3.41
N SER A 262 -3.79 23.15 -4.56
CA SER A 262 -4.86 22.14 -4.55
C SER A 262 -4.37 20.79 -4.08
N ALA A 263 -5.04 20.18 -3.10
CA ALA A 263 -4.74 18.81 -2.66
C ALA A 263 -4.92 17.77 -3.78
N ASN A 264 -5.85 17.98 -4.71
CA ASN A 264 -6.13 17.07 -5.84
C ASN A 264 -4.97 16.96 -6.85
N GLY A 265 -4.06 17.93 -6.88
CA GLY A 265 -2.88 17.90 -7.75
C GLY A 265 -1.66 17.24 -7.12
N LEU A 266 -1.71 16.95 -5.84
CA LEU A 266 -0.56 16.44 -5.10
C LEU A 266 -0.40 14.93 -5.30
N GLN A 267 0.81 14.51 -5.64
CA GLN A 267 1.21 13.12 -5.82
C GLN A 267 2.27 12.75 -4.79
N VAL A 268 2.20 11.50 -4.29
CA VAL A 268 3.26 10.93 -3.44
C VAL A 268 4.44 10.56 -4.33
N THR A 269 5.60 11.12 -4.04
CA THR A 269 6.86 10.83 -4.76
C THR A 269 7.76 9.88 -3.98
N SER A 270 7.60 9.81 -2.66
CA SER A 270 8.34 8.92 -1.77
C SER A 270 7.48 8.50 -0.58
N LEU A 271 7.67 7.29 -0.11
CA LEU A 271 7.06 6.73 1.09
C LEU A 271 8.08 5.88 1.86
N ASP A 272 8.23 6.11 3.18
CA ASP A 272 8.79 5.16 4.15
C ASP A 272 7.70 4.89 5.19
N ALA A 273 7.07 3.72 5.10
CA ALA A 273 6.00 3.27 5.98
C ALA A 273 6.55 2.25 6.99
N ARG A 274 6.19 2.41 8.26
CA ARG A 274 6.55 1.51 9.35
C ARG A 274 5.33 1.21 10.21
N PHE A 275 5.08 -0.06 10.45
CA PHE A 275 3.98 -0.54 11.26
C PHE A 275 4.54 -1.12 12.57
N GLN A 276 4.26 -0.44 13.69
CA GLN A 276 4.80 -0.81 15.01
C GLN A 276 3.84 -1.71 15.78
N GLU A 277 2.53 -1.44 15.65
CA GLU A 277 1.48 -2.14 16.41
C GLU A 277 0.22 -2.31 15.56
N PHE A 278 -0.66 -3.23 15.96
CA PHE A 278 -1.99 -3.32 15.38
C PHE A 278 -2.83 -2.10 15.80
N ALA A 279 -3.46 -1.46 14.83
CA ALA A 279 -4.44 -0.42 15.07
C ALA A 279 -5.81 -1.05 15.27
N GLU A 280 -6.42 -0.86 16.44
CA GLU A 280 -7.70 -1.48 16.82
C GLU A 280 -8.87 -0.74 16.18
N LEU A 281 -9.89 -1.51 15.71
CA LEU A 281 -11.11 -0.97 15.11
C LEU A 281 -12.03 -0.26 16.11
N ASP A 282 -11.98 -0.67 17.37
CA ASP A 282 -12.82 -0.19 18.48
C ASP A 282 -12.07 0.77 19.41
N LEU A 283 -11.02 1.43 18.87
CA LEU A 283 -10.24 2.45 19.56
C LEU A 283 -10.03 3.66 18.61
N PRO A 284 -10.26 4.90 19.07
CA PRO A 284 -10.02 6.08 18.23
C PRO A 284 -8.58 6.13 17.73
N ALA A 285 -8.42 6.33 16.43
CA ALA A 285 -7.12 6.53 15.80
C ALA A 285 -7.00 7.97 15.31
N LYS A 286 -5.91 8.63 15.63
CA LYS A 286 -5.60 10.01 15.22
C LYS A 286 -4.38 10.02 14.33
N ALA A 287 -4.49 10.63 13.16
CA ALA A 287 -3.38 10.97 12.31
C ALA A 287 -2.84 12.36 12.68
N VAL A 288 -1.52 12.51 12.77
CA VAL A 288 -0.84 13.78 13.07
C VAL A 288 0.26 14.00 12.03
N ALA A 289 0.12 15.01 11.20
CA ALA A 289 1.08 15.39 10.16
C ALA A 289 1.95 16.56 10.59
N ARG A 290 3.24 16.43 10.39
CA ARG A 290 4.23 17.51 10.50
C ARG A 290 4.83 17.77 9.14
N VAL A 291 4.63 18.98 8.62
CA VAL A 291 5.13 19.42 7.31
C VAL A 291 6.51 20.04 7.49
N GLU A 292 7.47 19.57 6.71
CA GLU A 292 8.83 20.11 6.67
C GLU A 292 8.97 21.15 5.55
N GLN A 293 10.15 21.78 5.43
CA GLN A 293 10.42 22.75 4.37
C GLN A 293 10.47 22.07 3.00
N PHE A 294 9.88 22.70 2.00
CA PHE A 294 9.97 22.22 0.62
C PHE A 294 11.40 22.30 0.08
N ARG A 295 11.73 21.43 -0.86
CA ARG A 295 13.02 21.41 -1.56
C ARG A 295 12.83 21.02 -3.02
N LEU A 296 13.79 21.40 -3.85
CA LEU A 296 13.84 20.93 -5.23
C LEU A 296 14.37 19.48 -5.25
N ASP A 297 13.62 18.59 -5.90
CA ASP A 297 14.12 17.28 -6.28
C ASP A 297 14.66 17.35 -7.72
N ALA A 298 15.99 17.28 -7.86
CA ALA A 298 16.65 17.40 -9.16
C ALA A 298 16.37 16.19 -10.07
N SER A 299 16.08 15.00 -9.51
CA SER A 299 15.79 13.79 -10.28
C SER A 299 14.39 13.79 -10.89
N LEU A 300 13.43 14.34 -10.18
CA LEU A 300 12.05 14.49 -10.65
C LEU A 300 11.80 15.86 -11.33
N GLY A 301 12.72 16.81 -11.17
CA GLY A 301 12.60 18.15 -11.72
C GLY A 301 11.45 18.97 -11.14
N THR A 302 11.02 18.68 -9.91
CA THR A 302 9.88 19.32 -9.25
C THR A 302 10.16 19.67 -7.79
N LEU A 303 9.36 20.59 -7.25
CA LEU A 303 9.38 20.87 -5.81
C LEU A 303 8.66 19.77 -5.05
N ILE A 304 9.27 19.29 -4.00
CA ILE A 304 8.70 18.32 -3.08
C ILE A 304 8.60 18.88 -1.69
N VAL A 305 7.56 18.44 -0.97
CA VAL A 305 7.31 18.80 0.42
C VAL A 305 7.38 17.51 1.25
N PRO A 306 8.37 17.37 2.14
CA PRO A 306 8.41 16.24 3.06
C PRO A 306 7.36 16.41 4.17
N VAL A 307 6.66 15.30 4.48
CA VAL A 307 5.65 15.26 5.54
C VAL A 307 5.84 13.97 6.35
N VAL A 308 5.89 14.12 7.67
CA VAL A 308 5.88 12.98 8.59
C VAL A 308 4.48 12.85 9.17
N VAL A 309 3.87 11.68 9.02
CA VAL A 309 2.54 11.40 9.57
C VAL A 309 2.63 10.21 10.53
N ASP A 310 2.25 10.44 11.78
CA ASP A 310 2.10 9.39 12.78
C ASP A 310 0.63 9.07 12.99
N ILE A 311 0.30 7.79 13.02
CA ILE A 311 -1.02 7.31 13.46
C ILE A 311 -0.89 6.90 14.92
N VAL A 312 -1.71 7.53 15.76
CA VAL A 312 -1.65 7.37 17.20
C VAL A 312 -2.97 6.79 17.70
N GLN A 313 -2.89 5.76 18.52
CA GLN A 313 -4.00 5.29 19.34
C GLN A 313 -3.61 5.39 20.81
N ARG A 314 -4.40 6.12 21.61
CA ARG A 314 -4.01 6.54 22.96
C ARG A 314 -2.67 7.29 22.93
N ASP A 315 -1.68 6.75 23.63
CA ASP A 315 -0.36 7.34 23.79
C ASP A 315 0.72 6.61 22.94
N SER A 316 0.30 5.62 22.10
CA SER A 316 1.22 4.83 21.28
C SER A 316 1.12 5.21 19.82
N VAL A 317 2.27 5.36 19.16
CA VAL A 317 2.35 5.43 17.70
C VAL A 317 2.23 4.01 17.15
N VAL A 318 1.14 3.73 16.43
CA VAL A 318 0.88 2.40 15.85
C VAL A 318 1.45 2.25 14.44
N ALA A 319 1.55 3.36 13.71
CA ALA A 319 2.21 3.42 12.41
C ALA A 319 2.83 4.80 12.17
N SER A 320 3.94 4.86 11.44
CA SER A 320 4.60 6.10 11.03
C SER A 320 4.86 6.08 9.53
N PHE A 321 4.63 7.21 8.89
CA PHE A 321 4.80 7.39 7.45
C PHE A 321 5.63 8.66 7.21
N ARG A 322 6.80 8.52 6.60
CA ARG A 322 7.52 9.65 6.03
C ARG A 322 7.21 9.67 4.54
N MET A 323 6.60 10.74 4.09
CA MET A 323 6.18 10.93 2.70
C MET A 323 6.83 12.17 2.11
N GLU A 324 7.01 12.17 0.79
CA GLU A 324 7.27 13.35 0.02
C GLU A 324 6.14 13.53 -0.98
N VAL A 325 5.61 14.73 -1.09
CA VAL A 325 4.54 15.06 -2.02
C VAL A 325 4.97 16.17 -2.95
N ALA A 326 4.57 16.05 -4.23
CA ALA A 326 4.83 17.04 -5.28
C ALA A 326 3.53 17.38 -6.01
N GLN A 327 3.54 18.51 -6.72
CA GLN A 327 2.46 18.93 -7.60
C GLN A 327 2.76 18.59 -9.05
#